data_de0aeb248a2a8530aece3984296ad106
#
_entry.id   de0aeb248a2a8530aece3984296ad106
#
_cell.length_a   1.000
_cell.length_b   1.000
_cell.length_c   1.000
_cell.angle_alpha   90.00
_cell.angle_beta   90.00
_cell.angle_gamma   90.00
#
_symmetry.space_group_name_H-M   'P 1'
#
loop_
_entity.id
_entity.type
_entity.pdbx_description
1 polymer ?
#
loop_
_entity_poly.entity_id
_entity_poly.type
_entity_poly.pdbx_seq_one_letter_code
_entity_poly.pdbx_strand_id
1 'polypeptide(L)'
;MLFISSAFAQSKDEIAIRNILHQQTIAWNGGDIENFMKPYWHSDSLMFIGKSGITYGWQKTLENYKKNYPDAAAMGKLDFTILQTKRLSVLYYFVVGKWYLARTAGDLNGYFTLLFKKIKNTWVIISDHSS
;
A
#
# COMPACT_ATOMS: atom_id res chain seq x y z
N MET A 1 2.59 19.73 -28.88
CA MET A 1 2.09 20.46 -27.69
C MET A 1 1.18 19.64 -26.78
N LEU A 2 0.48 18.65 -27.30
CA LEU A 2 -0.40 17.76 -26.50
C LEU A 2 0.35 16.78 -25.59
N PHE A 3 1.65 16.54 -25.84
CA PHE A 3 2.44 15.55 -25.08
C PHE A 3 2.92 16.05 -23.71
N ILE A 4 3.02 17.37 -23.51
CA ILE A 4 3.55 17.95 -22.28
C ILE A 4 2.51 17.87 -21.13
N SER A 5 1.21 18.03 -21.44
CA SER A 5 0.16 17.98 -20.42
C SER A 5 -0.07 16.58 -19.87
N SER A 6 0.05 15.54 -20.72
CA SER A 6 -0.12 14.15 -20.26
C SER A 6 1.07 13.69 -19.40
N ALA A 7 2.28 14.13 -19.71
CA ALA A 7 3.48 13.85 -18.91
C ALA A 7 3.40 14.50 -17.53
N PHE A 8 2.90 15.74 -17.44
CA PHE A 8 2.67 16.42 -16.16
C PHE A 8 1.61 15.73 -15.31
N ALA A 9 0.48 15.31 -15.90
CA ALA A 9 -0.58 14.62 -15.19
C ALA A 9 -0.10 13.27 -14.65
N GLN A 10 0.67 12.51 -15.45
CA GLN A 10 1.25 11.23 -15.05
C GLN A 10 2.24 11.39 -13.90
N SER A 11 3.14 12.38 -13.99
CA SER A 11 4.11 12.68 -12.93
C SER A 11 3.43 13.10 -11.63
N LYS A 12 2.36 13.88 -11.71
CA LYS A 12 1.58 14.29 -10.55
C LYS A 12 0.90 13.11 -9.86
N ASP A 13 0.29 12.21 -10.61
CA ASP A 13 -0.35 11.02 -10.07
C ASP A 13 0.69 10.07 -9.47
N GLU A 14 1.82 9.87 -10.12
CA GLU A 14 2.91 9.06 -9.59
C GLU A 14 3.45 9.62 -8.27
N ILE A 15 3.65 10.92 -8.20
CA ILE A 15 4.08 11.60 -6.97
C ILE A 15 3.08 11.39 -5.85
N ALA A 16 1.77 11.51 -6.14
CA ALA A 16 0.71 11.28 -5.17
C ALA A 16 0.75 9.84 -4.62
N ILE A 17 0.91 8.86 -5.50
CA ILE A 17 0.98 7.45 -5.12
C ILE A 17 2.23 7.15 -4.29
N ARG A 18 3.39 7.66 -4.69
CA ARG A 18 4.63 7.50 -3.92
C ARG A 18 4.51 8.15 -2.53
N ASN A 19 3.85 9.30 -2.44
CA ASN A 19 3.61 9.96 -1.17
C ASN A 19 2.69 9.14 -0.25
N ILE A 20 1.67 8.47 -0.80
CA ILE A 20 0.81 7.56 -0.04
C ILE A 20 1.65 6.44 0.61
N LEU A 21 2.54 5.82 -0.15
CA LEU A 21 3.41 4.76 0.36
C LEU A 21 4.39 5.29 1.41
N HIS A 22 4.89 6.50 1.24
CA HIS A 22 5.73 7.14 2.24
C HIS A 22 4.98 7.40 3.55
N GLN A 23 3.75 7.90 3.47
CA GLN A 23 2.90 8.11 4.65
C GLN A 23 2.56 6.79 5.36
N GLN A 24 2.36 5.71 4.62
CA GLN A 24 2.17 4.39 5.20
C GLN A 24 3.40 3.94 6.00
N THR A 25 4.60 4.18 5.49
CA THR A 25 5.84 3.87 6.20
C THR A 25 5.95 4.66 7.51
N ILE A 26 5.63 5.95 7.48
CA ILE A 26 5.62 6.80 8.68
C ILE A 26 4.63 6.27 9.71
N ALA A 27 3.41 5.96 9.29
CA ALA A 27 2.37 5.44 10.19
C ALA A 27 2.78 4.12 10.83
N TRP A 28 3.25 3.17 10.03
CA TRP A 28 3.72 1.87 10.52
C TRP A 28 4.85 2.03 11.54
N ASN A 29 5.85 2.83 11.20
CA ASN A 29 7.01 3.05 12.06
C ASN A 29 6.69 3.81 13.35
N GLY A 30 5.56 4.50 13.38
CA GLY A 30 4.98 5.10 14.59
C GLY A 30 4.05 4.18 15.36
N GLY A 31 3.88 2.92 14.93
CA GLY A 31 2.98 1.97 15.58
C GLY A 31 1.50 2.19 15.29
N ASP A 32 1.17 2.93 14.23
CA ASP A 32 -0.18 3.38 13.92
C ASP A 32 -0.75 2.60 12.72
N ILE A 33 -1.25 1.39 12.99
CA ILE A 33 -1.84 0.52 11.96
C ILE A 33 -3.09 1.14 11.34
N GLU A 34 -3.88 1.90 12.08
CA GLU A 34 -5.09 2.52 11.54
C GLU A 34 -4.76 3.55 10.47
N ASN A 35 -3.78 4.40 10.70
CA ASN A 35 -3.31 5.34 9.69
C ASN A 35 -2.59 4.65 8.53
N PHE A 36 -1.88 3.54 8.80
CA PHE A 36 -1.32 2.69 7.74
C PHE A 36 -2.42 2.18 6.80
N MET A 37 -3.57 1.80 7.34
CA MET A 37 -4.70 1.26 6.58
C MET A 37 -5.55 2.34 5.89
N LYS A 38 -5.35 3.61 6.23
CA LYS A 38 -6.17 4.72 5.69
C LYS A 38 -6.19 4.80 4.16
N PRO A 39 -5.09 4.59 3.42
CA PRO A 39 -5.11 4.62 1.97
C PRO A 39 -5.81 3.44 1.30
N TYR A 40 -6.09 2.37 2.04
CA TYR A 40 -6.84 1.25 1.50
C TYR A 40 -8.31 1.62 1.34
N TRP A 41 -8.91 1.10 0.27
CA TRP A 41 -10.32 1.33 -0.03
C TRP A 41 -11.22 0.89 1.12
N HIS A 42 -11.99 1.81 1.67
CA HIS A 42 -12.94 1.54 2.75
C HIS A 42 -14.19 0.87 2.20
N SER A 43 -14.09 -0.38 1.82
CA SER A 43 -15.14 -1.15 1.19
C SER A 43 -15.01 -2.63 1.58
N ASP A 44 -16.13 -3.32 1.63
CA ASP A 44 -16.16 -4.77 1.81
C ASP A 44 -15.58 -5.52 0.60
N SER A 45 -15.36 -4.82 -0.50
CA SER A 45 -14.79 -5.38 -1.73
C SER A 45 -13.27 -5.19 -1.84
N LEU A 46 -12.63 -4.52 -0.87
CA LEU A 46 -11.17 -4.49 -0.79
C LEU A 46 -10.62 -5.92 -0.75
N MET A 47 -9.61 -6.20 -1.55
CA MET A 47 -9.02 -7.54 -1.61
C MET A 47 -7.56 -7.49 -1.15
N PHE A 48 -7.22 -8.30 -0.16
CA PHE A 48 -5.84 -8.50 0.31
C PHE A 48 -5.47 -9.97 0.14
N ILE A 49 -4.43 -10.24 -0.64
CA ILE A 49 -3.94 -11.59 -0.88
C ILE A 49 -2.59 -11.73 -0.20
N GLY A 50 -2.51 -12.61 0.79
CA GLY A 50 -1.27 -12.92 1.51
C GLY A 50 -1.00 -14.41 1.51
N LYS A 51 -0.05 -14.86 2.34
CA LYS A 51 0.32 -16.28 2.45
C LYS A 51 -0.85 -17.17 2.86
N SER A 52 -1.77 -16.64 3.65
CA SER A 52 -2.94 -17.40 4.16
C SER A 52 -4.13 -17.42 3.20
N GLY A 53 -4.00 -16.77 2.04
CA GLY A 53 -5.07 -16.67 1.06
C GLY A 53 -5.66 -15.28 0.96
N ILE A 54 -6.92 -15.20 0.57
CA ILE A 54 -7.58 -13.93 0.27
C ILE A 54 -8.41 -13.47 1.47
N THR A 55 -8.25 -12.19 1.84
CA THR A 55 -9.10 -11.50 2.79
C THR A 55 -9.88 -10.42 2.04
N TYR A 56 -11.17 -10.36 2.23
CA TYR A 56 -12.03 -9.32 1.69
C TYR A 56 -12.44 -8.33 2.77
N GLY A 57 -12.43 -7.05 2.42
CA GLY A 57 -12.94 -5.98 3.25
C GLY A 57 -11.87 -5.24 4.06
N TRP A 58 -12.09 -3.93 4.20
CA TRP A 58 -11.18 -3.04 4.92
C TRP A 58 -11.08 -3.40 6.41
N GLN A 59 -12.23 -3.61 7.05
CA GLN A 59 -12.28 -3.88 8.50
C GLN A 59 -11.57 -5.21 8.84
N LYS A 60 -11.81 -6.25 8.04
CA LYS A 60 -11.18 -7.55 8.26
C LYS A 60 -9.67 -7.50 8.04
N THR A 61 -9.23 -6.75 7.05
CA THR A 61 -7.80 -6.55 6.79
C THR A 61 -7.13 -5.81 7.95
N LEU A 62 -7.76 -4.76 8.47
CA LEU A 62 -7.29 -4.04 9.66
C LEU A 62 -7.15 -4.97 10.86
N GLU A 63 -8.17 -5.78 11.14
CA GLU A 63 -8.16 -6.74 12.25
C GLU A 63 -7.03 -7.75 12.11
N ASN A 64 -6.79 -8.26 10.90
CA ASN A 64 -5.69 -9.18 10.65
C ASN A 64 -4.33 -8.55 10.89
N TYR A 65 -4.12 -7.31 10.48
CA TYR A 65 -2.89 -6.58 10.77
C TYR A 65 -2.68 -6.42 12.28
N LYS A 66 -3.70 -6.01 13.01
CA LYS A 66 -3.61 -5.85 14.48
C LYS A 66 -3.32 -7.17 15.18
N LYS A 67 -3.91 -8.26 14.71
CA LYS A 67 -3.69 -9.60 15.26
C LYS A 67 -2.28 -10.11 15.00
N ASN A 68 -1.76 -9.91 13.79
CA ASN A 68 -0.45 -10.43 13.37
C ASN A 68 0.71 -9.56 13.83
N TYR A 69 0.46 -8.27 14.08
CA TYR A 69 1.46 -7.29 14.50
C TYR A 69 0.97 -6.53 15.73
N PRO A 70 0.85 -7.23 16.89
CA PRO A 70 0.17 -6.66 18.06
C PRO A 70 0.98 -5.63 18.84
N ASP A 71 2.29 -5.56 18.59
CA ASP A 71 3.20 -4.67 19.34
C ASP A 71 4.37 -4.19 18.48
N ALA A 72 5.19 -3.32 19.03
CA ALA A 72 6.34 -2.73 18.35
C ALA A 72 7.37 -3.80 17.93
N ALA A 73 7.56 -4.84 18.73
CA ALA A 73 8.51 -5.91 18.41
C ALA A 73 8.07 -6.71 17.20
N ALA A 74 6.76 -6.98 17.07
CA ALA A 74 6.20 -7.68 15.92
C ALA A 74 6.20 -6.79 14.67
N MET A 75 5.91 -5.50 14.81
CA MET A 75 5.86 -4.55 13.69
C MET A 75 7.25 -4.23 13.13
N GLY A 76 8.23 -4.02 13.99
CA GLY A 76 9.55 -3.58 13.57
C GLY A 76 9.53 -2.24 12.85
N LYS A 77 10.52 -2.04 11.99
CA LYS A 77 10.63 -0.85 11.13
C LYS A 77 10.43 -1.25 9.69
N LEU A 78 9.46 -0.60 9.04
CA LEU A 78 9.09 -0.86 7.66
C LEU A 78 9.92 0.00 6.71
N ASP A 79 10.39 -0.63 5.64
CA ASP A 79 10.97 0.04 4.49
C ASP A 79 10.36 -0.51 3.20
N PHE A 80 9.98 0.37 2.30
CA PHE A 80 9.50 0.01 0.97
C PHE A 80 10.54 0.35 -0.08
N THR A 81 10.80 -0.58 -0.99
CA THR A 81 11.52 -0.31 -2.23
C THR A 81 10.54 -0.41 -3.39
N ILE A 82 10.23 0.71 -4.01
CA ILE A 82 9.32 0.74 -5.16
C ILE A 82 10.13 0.37 -6.41
N LEU A 83 9.77 -0.75 -7.02
CA LEU A 83 10.46 -1.26 -8.22
C LEU A 83 9.86 -0.72 -9.51
N GLN A 84 8.53 -0.53 -9.53
CA GLN A 84 7.83 -0.06 -10.73
C GLN A 84 6.52 0.61 -10.33
N THR A 85 6.25 1.74 -10.98
CA THR A 85 4.92 2.36 -11.01
C THR A 85 4.47 2.37 -12.47
N LYS A 86 3.24 1.95 -12.72
CA LYS A 86 2.70 1.87 -14.08
C LYS A 86 1.30 2.46 -14.14
N ARG A 87 1.15 3.52 -14.92
CA ARG A 87 -0.16 4.08 -15.21
C ARG A 87 -0.90 3.15 -16.17
N LEU A 88 -2.04 2.61 -15.73
CA LEU A 88 -2.87 1.76 -16.58
C LEU A 88 -3.91 2.58 -17.33
N SER A 89 -4.45 3.60 -16.70
CA SER A 89 -5.42 4.54 -17.27
C SER A 89 -5.49 5.79 -16.41
N VAL A 90 -6.40 6.68 -16.73
CA VAL A 90 -6.68 7.90 -15.94
C VAL A 90 -7.07 7.55 -14.49
N LEU A 91 -7.72 6.39 -14.29
CA LEU A 91 -8.27 5.99 -12.99
C LEU A 91 -7.48 4.87 -12.29
N TYR A 92 -6.48 4.27 -12.94
CA TYR A 92 -5.79 3.11 -12.38
C TYR A 92 -4.27 3.21 -12.48
N TYR A 93 -3.60 2.85 -11.38
CA TYR A 93 -2.14 2.68 -11.30
C TYR A 93 -1.81 1.32 -10.71
N PHE A 94 -0.74 0.72 -11.23
CA PHE A 94 -0.19 -0.54 -10.73
C PHE A 94 1.20 -0.28 -10.16
N VAL A 95 1.46 -0.80 -8.95
CA VAL A 95 2.74 -0.64 -8.26
C VAL A 95 3.31 -1.99 -7.92
N VAL A 96 4.59 -2.17 -8.19
CA VAL A 96 5.36 -3.35 -7.76
C VAL A 96 6.47 -2.88 -6.84
N GLY A 97 6.65 -3.56 -5.71
CA GLY A 97 7.70 -3.21 -4.77
C GLY A 97 8.14 -4.36 -3.89
N LYS A 98 9.07 -4.04 -3.02
CA LYS A 98 9.53 -4.91 -1.93
C LYS A 98 9.19 -4.26 -0.60
N TRP A 99 8.80 -5.07 0.36
CA TRP A 99 8.67 -4.66 1.75
C TRP A 99 9.69 -5.36 2.62
N TYR A 100 10.17 -4.66 3.63
CA TYR A 100 11.13 -5.17 4.60
C TYR A 100 10.76 -4.67 5.99
N LEU A 101 10.70 -5.60 6.95
CA LEU A 101 10.52 -5.29 8.37
C LEU A 101 11.79 -5.67 9.11
N ALA A 102 12.51 -4.68 9.63
CA ALA A 102 13.64 -4.89 10.53
C ALA A 102 13.11 -5.09 11.96
N ARG A 103 13.28 -6.27 12.53
CA ARG A 103 12.74 -6.63 13.84
C ARG A 103 13.79 -7.34 14.68
N THR A 104 13.74 -7.13 15.99
CA THR A 104 14.55 -7.93 16.94
C THR A 104 14.08 -9.38 16.98
N ALA A 105 12.80 -9.64 16.74
CA ALA A 105 12.21 -10.98 16.70
C ALA A 105 12.53 -11.76 15.40
N GLY A 106 13.32 -11.19 14.50
CA GLY A 106 13.63 -11.74 13.19
C GLY A 106 13.01 -10.90 12.07
N ASP A 107 13.84 -10.57 11.09
CA ASP A 107 13.42 -9.75 9.95
C ASP A 107 12.46 -10.50 9.04
N LEU A 108 11.52 -9.79 8.47
CA LEU A 108 10.59 -10.29 7.46
C LEU A 108 10.72 -9.45 6.20
N ASN A 109 10.48 -10.07 5.06
CA ASN A 109 10.49 -9.36 3.77
C ASN A 109 9.67 -10.11 2.74
N GLY A 110 9.36 -9.43 1.66
CA GLY A 110 8.66 -10.00 0.53
C GLY A 110 8.45 -8.97 -0.58
N TYR A 111 7.72 -9.40 -1.59
CA TYR A 111 7.29 -8.54 -2.68
C TYR A 111 5.82 -8.17 -2.50
N PHE A 112 5.44 -7.07 -3.09
CA PHE A 112 4.03 -6.69 -3.15
C PHE A 112 3.68 -6.13 -4.52
N THR A 113 2.42 -6.29 -4.89
CA THR A 113 1.78 -5.59 -5.98
C THR A 113 0.54 -4.89 -5.45
N LEU A 114 0.32 -3.66 -5.88
CA LEU A 114 -0.83 -2.85 -5.49
C LEU A 114 -1.54 -2.37 -6.74
N LEU A 115 -2.87 -2.47 -6.72
CA LEU A 115 -3.72 -1.81 -7.69
C LEU A 115 -4.39 -0.61 -7.01
N PHE A 116 -4.05 0.57 -7.50
CA PHE A 116 -4.67 1.82 -7.08
C PHE A 116 -5.79 2.22 -8.03
N LYS A 117 -6.86 2.75 -7.47
CA LYS A 117 -7.95 3.36 -8.23
C LYS A 117 -8.18 4.78 -7.73
N LYS A 118 -8.45 5.70 -8.67
CA LYS A 118 -8.84 7.06 -8.33
C LYS A 118 -10.35 7.13 -8.12
N ILE A 119 -10.76 7.37 -6.88
CA ILE A 119 -12.17 7.47 -6.47
C ILE A 119 -12.37 8.84 -5.83
N LYS A 120 -13.32 9.62 -6.34
CA LYS A 120 -13.60 10.98 -5.86
C LYS A 120 -12.30 11.81 -5.76
N ASN A 121 -11.51 11.74 -6.81
CA ASN A 121 -10.25 12.48 -6.93
C ASN A 121 -9.15 12.07 -5.92
N THR A 122 -9.28 10.92 -5.29
CA THR A 122 -8.33 10.39 -4.31
C THR A 122 -7.87 8.99 -4.74
N TRP A 123 -6.56 8.75 -4.73
CA TRP A 123 -6.01 7.43 -5.01
C TRP A 123 -6.18 6.52 -3.79
N VAL A 124 -6.77 5.34 -3.99
CA VAL A 124 -6.95 4.33 -2.95
C VAL A 124 -6.47 2.96 -3.46
N ILE A 125 -5.98 2.14 -2.55
CA ILE A 125 -5.57 0.76 -2.84
C ILE A 125 -6.82 -0.11 -2.84
N ILE A 126 -7.15 -0.71 -3.98
CA ILE A 126 -8.31 -1.60 -4.11
C ILE A 126 -7.93 -3.08 -4.06
N SER A 127 -6.66 -3.40 -4.30
CA SER A 127 -6.13 -4.76 -4.22
C SER A 127 -4.66 -4.71 -3.81
N ASP A 128 -4.29 -5.62 -2.91
CA ASP A 128 -2.92 -5.80 -2.41
C ASP A 128 -2.61 -7.30 -2.47
N HIS A 129 -1.48 -7.65 -3.10
CA HIS A 129 -0.96 -9.01 -3.11
C HIS A 129 0.46 -8.95 -2.56
N SER A 130 0.65 -9.47 -1.36
CA SER A 130 1.93 -9.46 -0.65
C SER A 130 2.41 -10.88 -0.37
N SER A 131 3.62 -11.17 -0.79
CA SER A 131 4.24 -12.49 -0.54
C SER A 131 4.97 -12.58 0.81
#